data_49a52649b2bbe89d861bde71c11e8d89
#
_entry.id   49a52649b2bbe89d861bde71c11e8d89
#
_cell.length_a   1.000
_cell.length_b   1.000
_cell.length_c   1.000
_cell.angle_alpha   90.00
_cell.angle_beta   90.00
_cell.angle_gamma   90.00
#
_symmetry.space_group_name_H-M   'P 1'
#
loop_
_entity.id
_entity.type
_entity.pdbx_description
1 polymer ?
#
loop_
_entity_poly.entity_id
_entity_poly.type
_entity_poly.pdbx_seq_one_letter_code
_entity_poly.pdbx_strand_id
1 'polypeptide(L)'
;MSYTIYPRSPYEKMDGWVHLPRLIDKIRLQKAGQLHEDYQPNYLNKGFDLAWFEASGITPEALIEVVTNSITDGQISDWIKANVNKSDTDKEALQNSLLSYGTQGELLDRLIQRKAESGLQDRHDIQCMFQYIDADEGRS
;
A
#
# COMPACT_ATOMS: atom_id res chain seq x y z
N MET A 1 -26.09 0.27 9.44
CA MET A 1 -24.87 1.06 9.59
C MET A 1 -23.77 0.46 8.74
N SER A 2 -23.15 1.28 7.94
CA SER A 2 -22.03 0.82 7.11
C SER A 2 -20.71 1.28 7.71
N TYR A 3 -19.68 0.49 7.53
CA TYR A 3 -18.33 0.84 7.93
C TYR A 3 -17.34 0.33 6.89
N THR A 4 -16.20 0.98 6.81
CA THR A 4 -15.17 0.63 5.86
C THR A 4 -14.19 -0.33 6.50
N ILE A 5 -13.85 -1.42 5.81
CA ILE A 5 -12.78 -2.32 6.21
C ILE A 5 -11.51 -1.78 5.57
N TYR A 6 -10.56 -1.36 6.39
CA TYR A 6 -9.33 -0.79 5.90
C TYR A 6 -8.27 -1.86 5.68
N PRO A 7 -7.53 -1.81 4.55
CA PRO A 7 -6.30 -2.61 4.43
C PRO A 7 -5.30 -2.20 5.51
N ARG A 8 -4.33 -3.07 5.79
CA ARG A 8 -3.28 -2.74 6.76
C ARG A 8 -2.52 -1.48 6.36
N SER A 9 -1.83 -0.90 7.33
CA SER A 9 -1.05 0.31 7.12
C SER A 9 0.02 0.12 6.04
N PRO A 10 0.28 1.15 5.19
CA PRO A 10 1.36 1.06 4.21
C PRO A 10 2.74 0.95 4.84
N TYR A 11 2.89 1.27 6.14
CA TYR A 11 4.15 1.10 6.85
C TYR A 11 4.47 -0.36 7.17
N GLU A 12 3.47 -1.24 7.21
CA GLU A 12 3.72 -2.64 7.55
C GLU A 12 4.49 -3.35 6.45
N LYS A 13 5.34 -4.29 6.86
CA LYS A 13 6.27 -4.98 5.97
C LYS A 13 6.02 -6.48 5.94
N MET A 14 6.34 -7.08 4.80
CA MET A 14 6.46 -8.52 4.64
C MET A 14 7.74 -8.78 3.85
N ASP A 15 8.64 -9.59 4.40
CA ASP A 15 9.93 -9.90 3.78
C ASP A 15 10.75 -8.65 3.41
N GLY A 16 10.63 -7.60 4.23
CA GLY A 16 11.32 -6.34 4.04
C GLY A 16 10.62 -5.37 3.09
N TRP A 17 9.51 -5.75 2.48
CA TRP A 17 8.74 -4.90 1.58
C TRP A 17 7.67 -4.12 2.33
N VAL A 18 7.78 -2.79 2.36
CA VAL A 18 6.68 -1.94 2.83
C VAL A 18 5.52 -2.03 1.85
N HIS A 19 4.33 -1.70 2.30
CA HIS A 19 3.11 -1.69 1.49
C HIS A 19 2.59 -3.08 1.10
N LEU A 20 3.43 -4.10 1.07
CA LEU A 20 3.01 -5.43 0.62
C LEU A 20 1.86 -6.02 1.44
N PRO A 21 1.87 -5.97 2.80
CA PRO A 21 0.70 -6.44 3.54
C PRO A 21 -0.59 -5.70 3.17
N ARG A 22 -0.51 -4.40 2.94
CA ARG A 22 -1.66 -3.60 2.50
C ARG A 22 -2.16 -4.04 1.14
N LEU A 23 -1.26 -4.28 0.20
CA LEU A 23 -1.60 -4.75 -1.15
C LEU A 23 -2.29 -6.12 -1.08
N ILE A 24 -1.78 -7.02 -0.25
CA ILE A 24 -2.39 -8.34 -0.05
C ILE A 24 -3.81 -8.20 0.50
N ASP A 25 -4.00 -7.32 1.48
CA ASP A 25 -5.34 -7.06 2.03
C ASP A 25 -6.29 -6.51 0.97
N LYS A 26 -5.82 -5.61 0.12
CA LYS A 26 -6.64 -5.09 -0.98
C LYS A 26 -7.09 -6.21 -1.91
N ILE A 27 -6.19 -7.13 -2.25
CA ILE A 27 -6.52 -8.27 -3.12
C ILE A 27 -7.57 -9.15 -2.45
N ARG A 28 -7.40 -9.46 -1.16
CA ARG A 28 -8.36 -10.28 -0.41
C ARG A 28 -9.73 -9.61 -0.32
N LEU A 29 -9.75 -8.31 -0.03
CA LEU A 29 -11.00 -7.56 0.04
C LEU A 29 -11.69 -7.48 -1.31
N GLN A 30 -10.95 -7.28 -2.38
CA GLN A 30 -11.52 -7.24 -3.73
C GLN A 30 -12.17 -8.58 -4.09
N LYS A 31 -11.50 -9.68 -3.78
CA LYS A 31 -12.06 -11.02 -4.06
C LYS A 31 -13.31 -11.29 -3.24
N ALA A 32 -13.40 -10.75 -2.05
CA ALA A 32 -14.58 -10.88 -1.19
C ALA A 32 -15.69 -9.89 -1.55
N GLY A 33 -15.46 -9.00 -2.53
CA GLY A 33 -16.40 -7.95 -2.88
C GLY A 33 -16.52 -6.86 -1.83
N GLN A 34 -15.49 -6.69 -1.00
CA GLN A 34 -15.50 -5.78 0.15
C GLN A 34 -14.49 -4.64 0.06
N LEU A 35 -13.77 -4.52 -1.06
CA LEU A 35 -12.85 -3.39 -1.22
C LEU A 35 -13.65 -2.13 -1.51
N HIS A 36 -13.53 -1.14 -0.62
CA HIS A 36 -14.27 0.12 -0.75
C HIS A 36 -13.95 0.80 -2.08
N GLU A 37 -14.93 1.50 -2.64
CA GLU A 37 -14.80 2.13 -3.96
C GLU A 37 -13.66 3.16 -4.03
N ASP A 38 -13.31 3.79 -2.92
CA ASP A 38 -12.23 4.78 -2.87
C ASP A 38 -10.87 4.17 -3.20
N TYR A 39 -10.71 2.85 -3.05
CA TYR A 39 -9.46 2.16 -3.35
C TYR A 39 -9.37 1.67 -4.80
N GLN A 40 -10.48 1.63 -5.52
CA GLN A 40 -10.51 1.06 -6.87
C GLN A 40 -9.61 1.82 -7.87
N PRO A 41 -9.57 3.17 -7.88
CA PRO A 41 -8.74 3.87 -8.85
C PRO A 41 -7.25 3.54 -8.78
N ASN A 42 -6.76 3.20 -7.59
CA ASN A 42 -5.34 2.90 -7.36
C ASN A 42 -5.08 1.41 -7.15
N TYR A 43 -6.09 0.56 -7.41
CA TYR A 43 -5.94 -0.88 -7.22
C TYR A 43 -5.06 -1.47 -8.33
N LEU A 44 -3.92 -2.05 -7.97
CA LEU A 44 -2.94 -2.74 -8.81
C LEU A 44 -2.20 -1.86 -9.83
N ASN A 45 -2.87 -0.97 -10.52
CA ASN A 45 -2.35 -0.34 -11.74
C ASN A 45 -1.84 1.08 -11.54
N LYS A 46 -1.91 1.62 -10.34
CA LYS A 46 -1.47 2.99 -10.04
C LYS A 46 -0.90 3.09 -8.63
N GLY A 47 -0.21 4.19 -8.37
CA GLY A 47 0.25 4.55 -7.04
C GLY A 47 1.21 3.55 -6.43
N PHE A 48 1.04 3.29 -5.15
CA PHE A 48 1.95 2.43 -4.40
C PHE A 48 1.86 0.96 -4.80
N ASP A 49 0.68 0.49 -5.23
CA ASP A 49 0.51 -0.87 -5.72
C ASP A 49 1.40 -1.10 -6.96
N LEU A 50 1.30 -0.20 -7.93
CA LEU A 50 2.11 -0.28 -9.15
C LEU A 50 3.60 -0.19 -8.81
N ALA A 51 3.97 0.71 -7.91
CA ALA A 51 5.37 0.88 -7.50
C ALA A 51 5.95 -0.43 -6.95
N TRP A 52 5.18 -1.17 -6.14
CA TRP A 52 5.63 -2.45 -5.62
C TRP A 52 5.82 -3.48 -6.75
N PHE A 53 4.88 -3.58 -7.68
CA PHE A 53 5.00 -4.51 -8.80
C PHE A 53 6.23 -4.21 -9.65
N GLU A 54 6.48 -2.94 -9.93
CA GLU A 54 7.67 -2.54 -10.70
C GLU A 54 8.97 -2.85 -9.95
N ALA A 55 9.01 -2.59 -8.65
CA ALA A 55 10.21 -2.84 -7.85
C ALA A 55 10.49 -4.33 -7.66
N SER A 56 9.46 -5.14 -7.48
CA SER A 56 9.61 -6.58 -7.23
C SER A 56 9.78 -7.41 -8.49
N GLY A 57 9.29 -6.91 -9.62
CA GLY A 57 9.27 -7.66 -10.87
C GLY A 57 8.16 -8.70 -10.97
N ILE A 58 7.27 -8.75 -9.99
CA ILE A 58 6.13 -9.66 -9.97
C ILE A 58 4.96 -9.01 -10.72
N THR A 59 4.22 -9.82 -11.49
CA THR A 59 3.01 -9.33 -12.16
C THR A 59 1.82 -9.31 -11.20
N PRO A 60 0.83 -8.42 -11.42
CA PRO A 60 -0.38 -8.44 -10.62
C PRO A 60 -1.08 -9.80 -10.64
N GLU A 61 -1.14 -10.45 -11.80
CA GLU A 61 -1.78 -11.76 -11.97
C GLU A 61 -1.11 -12.83 -11.10
N ALA A 62 0.22 -12.83 -11.03
CA ALA A 62 0.97 -13.79 -10.22
C ALA A 62 0.70 -13.60 -8.74
N LEU A 63 0.66 -12.36 -8.26
CA LEU A 63 0.36 -12.08 -6.86
C LEU A 63 -1.09 -12.43 -6.51
N ILE A 64 -2.04 -12.09 -7.38
CA ILE A 64 -3.45 -12.43 -7.17
C ILE A 64 -3.60 -13.95 -7.07
N GLU A 65 -2.91 -14.71 -7.91
CA GLU A 65 -2.98 -16.17 -7.88
C GLU A 65 -2.48 -16.73 -6.55
N VAL A 66 -1.32 -16.28 -6.07
CA VAL A 66 -0.78 -16.79 -4.81
C VAL A 66 -1.66 -16.39 -3.62
N VAL A 67 -2.17 -15.16 -3.59
CA VAL A 67 -3.07 -14.70 -2.53
C VAL A 67 -4.36 -15.52 -2.53
N THR A 68 -4.91 -15.79 -3.71
CA THR A 68 -6.13 -16.59 -3.86
C THR A 68 -5.95 -18.02 -3.35
N ASN A 69 -4.78 -18.61 -3.59
CA ASN A 69 -4.51 -20.00 -3.24
C ASN A 69 -3.88 -20.17 -1.85
N SER A 70 -3.68 -19.10 -1.12
CA SER A 70 -3.08 -19.11 0.21
C SER A 70 -4.11 -18.80 1.28
N ILE A 71 -3.98 -19.45 2.44
CA ILE A 71 -4.85 -19.20 3.59
C ILE A 71 -4.20 -18.18 4.53
N THR A 72 -2.88 -18.25 4.72
CA THR A 72 -2.16 -17.41 5.68
C THR A 72 -1.14 -16.51 4.99
N ASP A 73 -0.76 -15.44 5.71
CA ASP A 73 0.33 -14.57 5.27
C ASP A 73 1.65 -15.33 5.18
N GLY A 74 1.86 -16.32 6.06
CA GLY A 74 3.08 -17.13 6.02
C GLY A 74 3.25 -17.86 4.70
N GLN A 75 2.18 -18.37 4.12
CA GLN A 75 2.23 -19.02 2.81
C GLN A 75 2.61 -18.03 1.71
N ILE A 76 2.06 -16.82 1.77
CA ILE A 76 2.36 -15.77 0.81
C ILE A 76 3.82 -15.32 0.97
N SER A 77 4.26 -15.14 2.22
CA SER A 77 5.65 -14.77 2.52
C SER A 77 6.64 -15.79 1.98
N ASP A 78 6.37 -17.08 2.15
CA ASP A 78 7.20 -18.15 1.61
C ASP A 78 7.30 -18.09 0.09
N TRP A 79 6.17 -17.83 -0.58
CA TRP A 79 6.16 -17.68 -2.03
C TRP A 79 6.98 -16.46 -2.48
N ILE A 80 6.86 -15.33 -1.77
CA ILE A 80 7.63 -14.11 -2.05
C ILE A 80 9.13 -14.40 -1.94
N LYS A 81 9.54 -15.07 -0.86
CA LYS A 81 10.97 -15.44 -0.67
C LYS A 81 11.49 -16.30 -1.80
N ALA A 82 10.67 -17.21 -2.30
CA ALA A 82 11.08 -18.14 -3.36
C ALA A 82 11.09 -17.51 -4.75
N ASN A 83 10.25 -16.52 -5.00
CA ASN A 83 10.00 -16.00 -6.34
C ASN A 83 10.47 -14.57 -6.60
N VAL A 84 10.71 -13.78 -5.55
CA VAL A 84 11.20 -12.42 -5.69
C VAL A 84 12.70 -12.39 -5.39
N ASN A 85 13.50 -12.22 -6.42
CA ASN A 85 14.96 -12.22 -6.27
C ASN A 85 15.49 -10.78 -6.25
N LYS A 86 15.27 -10.10 -5.13
CA LYS A 86 15.70 -8.72 -4.93
C LYS A 86 16.50 -8.61 -3.64
N SER A 87 17.46 -7.69 -3.62
CA SER A 87 18.31 -7.46 -2.45
C SER A 87 17.61 -6.59 -1.41
N ASP A 88 18.18 -6.56 -0.20
CA ASP A 88 17.69 -5.65 0.85
C ASP A 88 17.84 -4.18 0.41
N THR A 89 18.87 -3.88 -0.38
CA THR A 89 19.06 -2.54 -0.94
C THR A 89 17.91 -2.15 -1.88
N ASP A 90 17.42 -3.10 -2.70
CA ASP A 90 16.28 -2.85 -3.58
C ASP A 90 15.01 -2.57 -2.79
N LYS A 91 14.79 -3.33 -1.72
CA LYS A 91 13.63 -3.13 -0.85
C LYS A 91 13.67 -1.79 -0.13
N GLU A 92 14.85 -1.42 0.35
CA GLU A 92 15.08 -0.14 1.02
C GLU A 92 14.91 1.03 0.07
N ALA A 93 15.34 0.88 -1.18
CA ALA A 93 15.15 1.92 -2.21
C ALA A 93 13.66 2.18 -2.46
N LEU A 94 12.85 1.12 -2.53
CA LEU A 94 11.40 1.29 -2.64
C LEU A 94 10.83 1.99 -1.41
N GLN A 95 11.22 1.55 -0.22
CA GLN A 95 10.75 2.15 1.04
C GLN A 95 11.06 3.65 1.05
N ASN A 96 12.27 4.04 0.73
CA ASN A 96 12.67 5.46 0.73
C ASN A 96 11.88 6.26 -0.29
N SER A 97 11.64 5.68 -1.47
CA SER A 97 10.85 6.32 -2.51
C SER A 97 9.41 6.56 -2.05
N LEU A 98 8.77 5.55 -1.46
CA LEU A 98 7.38 5.67 -1.01
C LEU A 98 7.25 6.60 0.20
N LEU A 99 8.21 6.58 1.13
CA LEU A 99 8.18 7.46 2.30
C LEU A 99 8.36 8.93 1.92
N SER A 100 9.05 9.21 0.82
CA SER A 100 9.23 10.58 0.34
C SER A 100 8.02 11.10 -0.45
N TYR A 101 7.05 10.23 -0.74
CA TYR A 101 5.89 10.61 -1.55
C TYR A 101 5.02 11.63 -0.81
N GLY A 102 4.82 12.77 -1.45
CA GLY A 102 4.04 13.86 -0.87
C GLY A 102 4.87 14.91 -0.13
N THR A 103 6.20 14.77 -0.08
CA THR A 103 7.05 15.69 0.71
C THR A 103 7.48 16.94 -0.05
N GLN A 104 7.35 16.96 -1.38
CA GLN A 104 7.76 18.12 -2.19
C GLN A 104 7.04 18.13 -3.54
N GLY A 105 7.07 19.29 -4.21
CA GLY A 105 6.54 19.48 -5.56
C GLY A 105 5.04 19.28 -5.66
N GLU A 106 4.60 18.78 -6.81
CA GLU A 106 3.18 18.52 -7.07
C GLU A 106 2.59 17.51 -6.10
N LEU A 107 3.39 16.55 -5.65
CA LEU A 107 2.92 15.53 -4.70
C LEU A 107 2.65 16.13 -3.32
N LEU A 108 3.42 17.14 -2.92
CA LEU A 108 3.13 17.89 -1.70
C LEU A 108 1.82 18.67 -1.85
N ASP A 109 1.60 19.28 -3.00
CA ASP A 109 0.37 20.02 -3.26
C ASP A 109 -0.85 19.07 -3.19
N ARG A 110 -0.71 17.85 -3.70
CA ARG A 110 -1.76 16.83 -3.61
C ARG A 110 -1.99 16.42 -2.16
N LEU A 111 -0.93 16.27 -1.37
CA LEU A 111 -1.06 15.94 0.05
C LEU A 111 -1.83 17.03 0.79
N ILE A 112 -1.50 18.29 0.56
CA ILE A 112 -2.19 19.44 1.16
C ILE A 112 -3.67 19.41 0.78
N GLN A 113 -3.98 19.18 -0.48
CA GLN A 113 -5.35 19.10 -0.96
C GLN A 113 -6.11 17.96 -0.30
N ARG A 114 -5.51 16.77 -0.24
CA ARG A 114 -6.13 15.60 0.38
C ARG A 114 -6.40 15.80 1.86
N LYS A 115 -5.47 16.43 2.58
CA LYS A 115 -5.65 16.77 3.99
C LYS A 115 -6.84 17.68 4.17
N ALA A 116 -6.97 18.70 3.33
CA ALA A 116 -8.11 19.64 3.41
C ALA A 116 -9.43 18.92 3.14
N GLU A 117 -9.47 18.04 2.13
CA GLU A 117 -10.68 17.30 1.79
C GLU A 117 -11.12 16.34 2.92
N SER A 118 -10.18 15.86 3.72
CA SER A 118 -10.45 14.91 4.81
C SER A 118 -10.56 15.58 6.17
N GLY A 119 -10.53 16.91 6.24
CA GLY A 119 -10.60 17.64 7.52
C GLY A 119 -9.33 17.55 8.35
N LEU A 120 -8.18 17.26 7.72
CA LEU A 120 -6.89 17.08 8.39
C LEU A 120 -5.92 18.25 8.12
N GLN A 121 -6.42 19.38 7.61
CA GLN A 121 -5.58 20.51 7.21
C GLN A 121 -4.73 21.09 8.35
N ASP A 122 -5.17 20.94 9.59
CA ASP A 122 -4.44 21.44 10.76
C ASP A 122 -3.48 20.42 11.36
N ARG A 123 -3.41 19.24 10.81
CA ARG A 123 -2.49 18.18 11.24
C ARG A 123 -1.13 18.37 10.58
N HIS A 124 -0.29 19.19 11.20
CA HIS A 124 1.04 19.52 10.65
C HIS A 124 2.05 18.39 10.81
N ASP A 125 1.74 17.38 11.62
CA ASP A 125 2.53 16.16 11.76
C ASP A 125 2.44 15.25 10.53
N ILE A 126 1.41 15.44 9.69
CA ILE A 126 1.24 14.68 8.45
C ILE A 126 2.07 15.34 7.35
N GLN A 127 3.22 14.75 7.04
CA GLN A 127 4.19 15.32 6.12
C GLN A 127 4.44 14.45 4.87
N CYS A 128 3.86 13.26 4.79
CA CYS A 128 3.96 12.41 3.62
C CYS A 128 2.66 11.61 3.43
N MET A 129 2.52 10.98 2.26
CA MET A 129 1.30 10.27 1.91
C MET A 129 1.04 9.06 2.81
N PHE A 130 2.09 8.35 3.26
CA PHE A 130 1.92 7.23 4.19
C PHE A 130 1.29 7.68 5.51
N GLN A 131 1.74 8.80 6.05
CA GLN A 131 1.16 9.37 7.28
C GLN A 131 -0.30 9.80 7.05
N TYR A 132 -0.57 10.40 5.89
CA TYR A 132 -1.93 10.79 5.54
C TYR A 132 -2.87 9.59 5.50
N ILE A 133 -2.45 8.50 4.86
CA ILE A 133 -3.27 7.29 4.75
C ILE A 133 -3.63 6.75 6.14
N ASP A 134 -2.64 6.66 7.03
CA ASP A 134 -2.88 6.18 8.39
C ASP A 134 -3.85 7.08 9.14
N ALA A 135 -3.68 8.39 9.06
CA ALA A 135 -4.57 9.35 9.73
C ALA A 135 -5.99 9.30 9.17
N ASP A 136 -6.12 9.25 7.85
CA ASP A 136 -7.42 9.17 7.17
C ASP A 136 -8.17 7.89 7.53
N GLU A 137 -7.45 6.82 7.78
CA GLU A 137 -8.01 5.52 8.18
C GLU A 137 -8.08 5.34 9.70
N GLY A 138 -7.83 6.39 10.46
CA GLY A 138 -8.03 6.41 11.91
C GLY A 138 -6.93 5.76 12.74
N ARG A 139 -5.71 5.61 12.21
CA ARG A 139 -4.59 4.97 12.93
C ARG A 139 -3.75 5.94 13.75
N SER A 140 -3.87 7.22 13.50
CA SER A 140 -3.06 8.20 14.24
C SER A 140 -3.74 9.55 14.36
#